data_1bbf65d07f384443f6e29e2af3f9ceba
#
_entry.id   1bbf65d07f384443f6e29e2af3f9ceba
#
_cell.length_a   1.000
_cell.length_b   1.000
_cell.length_c   1.000
_cell.angle_alpha   90.00
_cell.angle_beta   90.00
_cell.angle_gamma   90.00
#
_symmetry.space_group_name_H-M   'P 1'
#
loop_
_entity.id
_entity.type
_entity.pdbx_description
1 polymer ?
#
loop_
_entity_poly.entity_id
_entity_poly.type
_entity_poly.pdbx_seq_one_letter_code
_entity_poly.pdbx_strand_id
1 'polypeptide(L)'
;MKLKAREICFLSLLGALMYASKAVMAMLPNIHLIGVFVIAITAVYGKKALYSIYVFVFLCGLLDGFGVWWLAYLYIWLPLWAVIMILPKNIKPSIKPIVYSSICMLHGFLFGIMFVPVQSLITGLDIKALLLWVGAGFYFDLVHGISNFFLGFAICPIIKVLKEIK
;
A
#
# COMPACT_ATOMS: atom_id res chain seq x y z
N MET A 1 15.87 -5.32 -15.65
CA MET A 1 14.89 -4.35 -16.20
C MET A 1 15.62 -3.01 -16.31
N LYS A 2 15.94 -2.57 -17.54
CA LYS A 2 16.60 -1.27 -17.73
C LYS A 2 15.53 -0.17 -17.69
N LEU A 3 15.66 0.80 -16.79
CA LEU A 3 14.82 1.98 -16.72
C LEU A 3 15.55 3.16 -17.39
N LYS A 4 14.82 3.99 -18.12
CA LYS A 4 15.34 5.27 -18.61
C LYS A 4 15.35 6.29 -17.47
N ALA A 5 16.27 7.27 -17.48
CA ALA A 5 16.35 8.29 -16.45
C ALA A 5 15.01 9.01 -16.21
N ARG A 6 14.27 9.36 -17.28
CA ARG A 6 12.93 9.94 -17.17
C ARG A 6 11.95 9.05 -16.39
N GLU A 7 11.97 7.73 -16.58
CA GLU A 7 11.10 6.80 -15.86
C GLU A 7 11.48 6.74 -14.37
N ILE A 8 12.78 6.72 -14.06
CA ILE A 8 13.25 6.73 -12.66
C ILE A 8 12.77 8.01 -11.98
N CYS A 9 13.01 9.18 -12.55
CA CYS A 9 12.54 10.45 -11.99
C CYS A 9 11.02 10.42 -11.76
N PHE A 10 10.24 10.00 -12.75
CA PHE A 10 8.79 9.99 -12.64
C PHE A 10 8.30 9.03 -11.55
N LEU A 11 8.83 7.80 -11.50
CA LEU A 11 8.46 6.82 -10.48
C LEU A 11 8.89 7.25 -9.08
N SER A 12 10.03 7.97 -8.96
CA SER A 12 10.46 8.56 -7.69
C SER A 12 9.53 9.66 -7.23
N LEU A 13 9.06 10.52 -8.15
CA LEU A 13 8.05 11.55 -7.83
C LEU A 13 6.74 10.93 -7.37
N LEU A 14 6.31 9.81 -7.96
CA LEU A 14 5.13 9.08 -7.47
C LEU A 14 5.35 8.53 -6.05
N GLY A 15 6.53 8.01 -5.74
CA GLY A 15 6.88 7.57 -4.37
C GLY A 15 6.87 8.73 -3.37
N ALA A 16 7.39 9.90 -3.78
CA ALA A 16 7.35 11.12 -2.97
C ALA A 16 5.89 11.62 -2.77
N LEU A 17 5.06 11.54 -3.81
CA LEU A 17 3.63 11.88 -3.72
C LEU A 17 2.89 10.94 -2.75
N MET A 18 3.22 9.63 -2.75
CA MET A 18 2.69 8.69 -1.77
C MET A 18 3.03 9.15 -0.35
N TYR A 19 4.28 9.51 -0.08
CA TYR A 19 4.68 10.02 1.23
C TYR A 19 3.96 11.32 1.58
N ALA A 20 3.91 12.29 0.68
CA ALA A 20 3.22 13.55 0.89
C ALA A 20 1.74 13.34 1.23
N SER A 21 1.05 12.43 0.52
CA SER A 21 -0.34 12.09 0.83
C SER A 21 -0.51 11.50 2.22
N LYS A 22 0.43 10.63 2.67
CA LYS A 22 0.45 10.09 4.04
C LYS A 22 0.64 11.20 5.07
N ALA A 23 1.58 12.12 4.84
CA ALA A 23 1.86 13.22 5.75
C ALA A 23 0.66 14.17 5.90
N VAL A 24 0.00 14.53 4.80
CA VAL A 24 -1.21 15.37 4.82
C VAL A 24 -2.36 14.69 5.57
N MET A 25 -2.48 13.36 5.45
CA MET A 25 -3.55 12.58 6.10
C MET A 25 -3.15 12.06 7.50
N ALA A 26 -2.01 12.48 8.06
CA ALA A 26 -1.52 11.99 9.35
C ALA A 26 -2.49 12.25 10.53
N MET A 27 -3.34 13.26 10.42
CA MET A 27 -4.40 13.55 11.41
C MET A 27 -5.58 12.55 11.37
N LEU A 28 -5.64 11.69 10.36
CA LEU A 28 -6.69 10.70 10.17
C LEU A 28 -6.10 9.29 10.40
N PRO A 29 -6.12 8.75 11.63
CA PRO A 29 -5.48 7.48 11.93
C PRO A 29 -6.08 6.35 11.07
N ASN A 30 -5.18 5.59 10.42
CA ASN A 30 -5.48 4.48 9.50
C ASN A 30 -6.34 4.84 8.27
N ILE A 31 -6.46 6.12 7.93
CA ILE A 31 -7.11 6.59 6.69
C ILE A 31 -6.03 7.25 5.82
N HIS A 32 -5.68 6.61 4.71
CA HIS A 32 -4.64 7.11 3.82
C HIS A 32 -4.76 6.52 2.40
N LEU A 33 -4.12 7.16 1.42
CA LEU A 33 -4.20 6.80 0.01
C LEU A 33 -3.11 5.80 -0.45
N ILE A 34 -2.30 5.24 0.45
CA ILE A 34 -1.14 4.45 0.04
C ILE A 34 -1.55 3.19 -0.72
N GLY A 35 -2.53 2.43 -0.22
CA GLY A 35 -3.07 1.27 -0.92
C GLY A 35 -3.63 1.62 -2.31
N VAL A 36 -4.31 2.77 -2.43
CA VAL A 36 -4.83 3.31 -3.69
C VAL A 36 -3.70 3.56 -4.68
N PHE A 37 -2.63 4.23 -4.26
CA PHE A 37 -1.46 4.49 -5.10
C PHE A 37 -0.73 3.21 -5.48
N VAL A 38 -0.51 2.29 -4.55
CA VAL A 38 0.14 0.99 -4.84
C VAL A 38 -0.60 0.26 -5.95
N ILE A 39 -1.94 0.17 -5.85
CA ILE A 39 -2.77 -0.49 -6.87
C ILE A 39 -2.70 0.27 -8.20
N ALA A 40 -2.90 1.58 -8.20
CA ALA A 40 -2.95 2.38 -9.42
C ALA A 40 -1.60 2.36 -10.17
N ILE A 41 -0.50 2.57 -9.46
CA ILE A 41 0.86 2.55 -10.04
C ILE A 41 1.19 1.15 -10.56
N THR A 42 0.84 0.10 -9.81
CA THR A 42 1.08 -1.29 -10.23
C THR A 42 0.27 -1.64 -11.49
N ALA A 43 -0.99 -1.24 -11.56
CA ALA A 43 -1.84 -1.49 -12.72
C ALA A 43 -1.31 -0.84 -14.01
N VAL A 44 -0.57 0.27 -13.92
CA VAL A 44 -0.01 0.99 -15.07
C VAL A 44 1.43 0.59 -15.38
N TYR A 45 2.27 0.45 -14.35
CA TYR A 45 3.72 0.27 -14.50
C TYR A 45 4.21 -1.15 -14.20
N GLY A 46 3.33 -2.04 -13.68
CA GLY A 46 3.66 -3.44 -13.40
C GLY A 46 4.84 -3.57 -12.42
N LYS A 47 5.86 -4.33 -12.82
CA LYS A 47 7.06 -4.53 -11.98
C LYS A 47 7.79 -3.23 -11.64
N LYS A 48 7.71 -2.21 -12.50
CA LYS A 48 8.35 -0.91 -12.25
C LYS A 48 7.73 -0.14 -11.09
N ALA A 49 6.49 -0.47 -10.68
CA ALA A 49 5.83 0.14 -9.52
C ALA A 49 6.62 -0.04 -8.21
N LEU A 50 7.41 -1.10 -8.11
CA LEU A 50 8.28 -1.33 -6.95
C LEU A 50 9.25 -0.17 -6.69
N TYR A 51 9.68 0.57 -7.72
CA TYR A 51 10.47 1.78 -7.52
C TYR A 51 9.73 2.83 -6.69
N SER A 52 8.51 3.15 -7.07
CA SER A 52 7.69 4.12 -6.32
C SER A 52 7.41 3.65 -4.89
N ILE A 53 7.10 2.36 -4.74
CA ILE A 53 6.81 1.75 -3.43
C ILE A 53 8.03 1.85 -2.52
N TYR A 54 9.23 1.51 -3.00
CA TYR A 54 10.43 1.55 -2.16
C TYR A 54 10.98 2.95 -1.95
N VAL A 55 10.79 3.89 -2.89
CA VAL A 55 11.03 5.32 -2.62
C VAL A 55 10.12 5.81 -1.50
N PHE A 56 8.83 5.47 -1.53
CA PHE A 56 7.89 5.79 -0.45
C PHE A 56 8.34 5.19 0.89
N VAL A 57 8.68 3.89 0.92
CA VAL A 57 9.15 3.20 2.14
C VAL A 57 10.43 3.84 2.68
N PHE A 58 11.37 4.19 1.81
CA PHE A 58 12.61 4.87 2.22
C PHE A 58 12.33 6.25 2.81
N LEU A 59 11.46 7.04 2.19
CA LEU A 59 11.05 8.35 2.70
C LEU A 59 10.35 8.24 4.06
N CYS A 60 9.52 7.20 4.28
CA CYS A 60 8.96 6.95 5.61
C CYS A 60 10.05 6.73 6.66
N GLY A 61 11.06 5.91 6.36
CA GLY A 61 12.18 5.70 7.29
C GLY A 61 12.97 6.97 7.54
N LEU A 62 13.26 7.74 6.47
CA LEU A 62 14.08 8.94 6.55
C LEU A 62 13.41 10.08 7.32
N LEU A 63 12.11 10.27 7.14
CA LEU A 63 11.37 11.44 7.63
C LEU A 63 10.58 11.14 8.93
N ASP A 64 10.10 9.89 9.10
CA ASP A 64 9.34 9.48 10.29
C ASP A 64 10.19 8.62 11.26
N GLY A 65 11.42 8.26 10.85
CA GLY A 65 12.37 7.45 11.62
C GLY A 65 12.36 5.95 11.27
N PHE A 66 13.56 5.35 11.29
CA PHE A 66 13.78 3.92 11.04
C PHE A 66 13.44 3.08 12.30
N GLY A 67 12.18 3.12 12.72
CA GLY A 67 11.71 2.32 13.84
C GLY A 67 11.38 0.87 13.46
N VAL A 68 11.00 0.06 14.46
CA VAL A 68 10.57 -1.35 14.28
C VAL A 68 9.45 -1.49 13.24
N TRP A 69 8.49 -0.58 13.27
CA TRP A 69 7.40 -0.52 12.31
C TRP A 69 7.86 -0.43 10.85
N TRP A 70 9.00 0.23 10.62
CA TRP A 70 9.55 0.41 9.28
C TRP A 70 10.03 -0.92 8.66
N LEU A 71 10.49 -1.87 9.48
CA LEU A 71 10.87 -3.20 9.00
C LEU A 71 9.69 -3.95 8.36
N ALA A 72 8.48 -3.77 8.89
CA ALA A 72 7.28 -4.30 8.28
C ALA A 72 6.98 -3.64 6.92
N TYR A 73 7.23 -2.34 6.78
CA TYR A 73 7.01 -1.60 5.52
C TYR A 73 7.87 -2.12 4.36
N LEU A 74 8.98 -2.80 4.64
CA LEU A 74 9.79 -3.42 3.60
C LEU A 74 9.04 -4.51 2.81
N TYR A 75 7.99 -5.10 3.37
CA TYR A 75 7.27 -6.20 2.73
C TYR A 75 5.74 -6.07 2.70
N ILE A 76 5.10 -5.32 3.58
CA ILE A 76 3.62 -5.30 3.68
C ILE A 76 2.92 -4.80 2.40
N TRP A 77 3.61 -4.03 1.56
CA TRP A 77 3.09 -3.56 0.28
C TRP A 77 3.23 -4.57 -0.85
N LEU A 78 4.12 -5.58 -0.69
CA LEU A 78 4.37 -6.61 -1.70
C LEU A 78 3.17 -7.52 -1.97
N PRO A 79 2.40 -7.99 -0.96
CA PRO A 79 1.18 -8.77 -1.22
C PRO A 79 0.18 -8.00 -2.08
N LEU A 80 -0.04 -6.71 -1.79
CA LEU A 80 -0.94 -5.87 -2.58
C LEU A 80 -0.45 -5.70 -4.02
N TRP A 81 0.83 -5.41 -4.21
CA TRP A 81 1.48 -5.36 -5.52
C TRP A 81 1.34 -6.69 -6.26
N ALA A 82 1.62 -7.82 -5.61
CA ALA A 82 1.56 -9.14 -6.23
C ALA A 82 0.15 -9.51 -6.69
N VAL A 83 -0.87 -9.25 -5.87
CA VAL A 83 -2.27 -9.49 -6.24
C VAL A 83 -2.64 -8.71 -7.51
N ILE A 84 -2.23 -7.46 -7.63
CA ILE A 84 -2.51 -6.66 -8.83
C ILE A 84 -1.72 -7.17 -10.05
N MET A 85 -0.51 -7.68 -9.84
CA MET A 85 0.30 -8.26 -10.93
C MET A 85 -0.32 -9.53 -11.55
N ILE A 86 -0.99 -10.35 -10.75
CA ILE A 86 -1.64 -11.60 -11.20
C ILE A 86 -3.11 -11.39 -11.60
N LEU A 87 -3.69 -10.23 -11.30
CA LEU A 87 -5.09 -9.94 -11.61
C LEU A 87 -5.34 -9.98 -13.13
N PRO A 88 -6.42 -10.62 -13.61
CA PRO A 88 -6.77 -10.64 -15.01
C PRO A 88 -6.89 -9.23 -15.62
N LYS A 89 -6.28 -9.01 -16.77
CA LYS A 89 -6.30 -7.68 -17.43
C LYS A 89 -7.65 -7.35 -18.08
N ASN A 90 -8.47 -8.36 -18.36
CA ASN A 90 -9.75 -8.30 -19.07
C ASN A 90 -10.96 -8.11 -18.14
N ILE A 91 -10.78 -7.60 -16.93
CA ILE A 91 -11.88 -7.27 -16.01
C ILE A 91 -12.79 -6.23 -16.69
N LYS A 92 -14.10 -6.50 -16.70
CA LYS A 92 -15.11 -5.58 -17.26
C LYS A 92 -14.99 -4.19 -16.62
N PRO A 93 -15.01 -3.11 -17.41
CA PRO A 93 -14.85 -1.74 -16.89
C PRO A 93 -15.85 -1.39 -15.78
N SER A 94 -17.09 -1.88 -15.87
CA SER A 94 -18.17 -1.61 -14.90
C SER A 94 -17.91 -2.16 -13.50
N ILE A 95 -17.20 -3.29 -13.37
CA ILE A 95 -16.90 -3.92 -12.07
C ILE A 95 -15.49 -3.62 -11.56
N LYS A 96 -14.64 -3.07 -12.42
CA LYS A 96 -13.23 -2.79 -12.10
C LYS A 96 -13.04 -1.91 -10.86
N PRO A 97 -13.81 -0.82 -10.66
CA PRO A 97 -13.70 -0.02 -9.45
C PRO A 97 -13.99 -0.83 -8.18
N ILE A 98 -15.04 -1.66 -8.20
CA ILE A 98 -15.40 -2.51 -7.05
C ILE A 98 -14.30 -3.54 -6.77
N VAL A 99 -13.76 -4.19 -7.79
CA VAL A 99 -12.68 -5.18 -7.64
C VAL A 99 -11.45 -4.55 -6.99
N TYR A 100 -11.01 -3.40 -7.48
CA TYR A 100 -9.85 -2.70 -6.92
C TYR A 100 -10.11 -2.21 -5.49
N SER A 101 -11.28 -1.64 -5.23
CA SER A 101 -11.69 -1.22 -3.89
C SER A 101 -11.73 -2.38 -2.91
N SER A 102 -12.27 -3.54 -3.32
CA SER A 102 -12.32 -4.75 -2.48
C SER A 102 -10.92 -5.29 -2.18
N ILE A 103 -10.00 -5.29 -3.15
CA ILE A 103 -8.60 -5.70 -2.93
C ILE A 103 -7.91 -4.74 -1.95
N CYS A 104 -8.12 -3.42 -2.11
CA CYS A 104 -7.58 -2.42 -1.20
C CYS A 104 -8.14 -2.59 0.22
N MET A 105 -9.44 -2.83 0.36
CA MET A 105 -10.13 -3.13 1.61
C MET A 105 -9.53 -4.36 2.31
N LEU A 106 -9.41 -5.48 1.59
CA LEU A 106 -8.84 -6.71 2.14
C LEU A 106 -7.41 -6.52 2.65
N HIS A 107 -6.59 -5.78 1.90
CA HIS A 107 -5.25 -5.41 2.37
C HIS A 107 -5.31 -4.60 3.67
N GLY A 108 -6.25 -3.65 3.80
CA GLY A 108 -6.44 -2.87 5.02
C GLY A 108 -6.84 -3.73 6.22
N PHE A 109 -7.76 -4.68 6.05
CA PHE A 109 -8.15 -5.62 7.12
C PHE A 109 -7.02 -6.56 7.55
N LEU A 110 -6.10 -6.88 6.65
CA LEU A 110 -4.97 -7.76 6.94
C LEU A 110 -3.72 -7.01 7.42
N PHE A 111 -3.79 -5.68 7.52
CA PHE A 111 -2.61 -4.85 7.75
C PHE A 111 -1.91 -5.18 9.07
N GLY A 112 -2.65 -5.26 10.17
CA GLY A 112 -2.11 -5.64 11.47
C GLY A 112 -1.52 -7.06 11.48
N ILE A 113 -2.18 -8.02 10.80
CA ILE A 113 -1.66 -9.39 10.67
C ILE A 113 -0.31 -9.39 9.95
N MET A 114 -0.12 -8.55 8.94
CA MET A 114 1.15 -8.44 8.23
C MET A 114 2.30 -7.88 9.09
N PHE A 115 2.03 -7.24 10.23
CA PHE A 115 3.06 -6.83 11.19
C PHE A 115 3.51 -7.98 12.10
N VAL A 116 2.74 -9.06 12.24
CA VAL A 116 3.04 -10.18 13.16
C VAL A 116 4.46 -10.74 12.98
N PRO A 117 5.00 -10.96 11.76
CA PRO A 117 6.36 -11.49 11.61
C PRO A 117 7.43 -10.61 12.28
N VAL A 118 7.39 -9.30 12.06
CA VAL A 118 8.34 -8.37 12.68
C VAL A 118 8.11 -8.28 14.17
N GLN A 119 6.85 -8.20 14.61
CA GLN A 119 6.50 -8.15 16.03
C GLN A 119 7.03 -9.39 16.76
N SER A 120 6.78 -10.59 16.22
CA SER A 120 7.27 -11.85 16.80
C SER A 120 8.79 -11.90 16.91
N LEU A 121 9.50 -11.50 15.84
CA LEU A 121 10.98 -11.52 15.80
C LEU A 121 11.60 -10.60 16.85
N ILE A 122 10.98 -9.46 17.12
CA ILE A 122 11.56 -8.44 18.01
C ILE A 122 11.17 -8.65 19.45
N THR A 123 9.93 -9.05 19.70
CA THR A 123 9.42 -9.16 21.08
C THR A 123 9.53 -10.57 21.66
N GLY A 124 9.74 -11.59 20.81
CA GLY A 124 9.73 -12.99 21.23
C GLY A 124 8.39 -13.48 21.81
N LEU A 125 7.27 -12.76 21.54
CA LEU A 125 5.95 -13.12 22.02
C LEU A 125 5.54 -14.49 21.51
N ASP A 126 4.88 -15.29 22.35
CA ASP A 126 4.27 -16.54 21.98
C ASP A 126 3.01 -16.31 21.11
N ILE A 127 2.48 -17.37 20.52
CA ILE A 127 1.34 -17.30 19.61
C ILE A 127 0.10 -16.70 20.27
N LYS A 128 -0.12 -16.98 21.57
CA LYS A 128 -1.27 -16.47 22.31
C LYS A 128 -1.17 -14.95 22.50
N ALA A 129 0.00 -14.47 22.89
CA ALA A 129 0.26 -13.04 23.02
C ALA A 129 0.18 -12.30 21.68
N LEU A 130 0.65 -12.91 20.58
CA LEU A 130 0.52 -12.37 19.22
C LEU A 130 -0.95 -12.28 18.78
N LEU A 131 -1.77 -13.28 19.08
CA LEU A 131 -3.21 -13.23 18.79
C LEU A 131 -3.92 -12.13 19.59
N LEU A 132 -3.57 -11.93 20.86
CA LEU A 132 -4.08 -10.83 21.66
C LEU A 132 -3.64 -9.47 21.12
N TRP A 133 -2.39 -9.38 20.64
CA TRP A 133 -1.86 -8.16 20.03
C TRP A 133 -2.63 -7.80 18.75
N VAL A 134 -2.87 -8.77 17.85
CA VAL A 134 -3.71 -8.58 16.65
C VAL A 134 -5.14 -8.18 17.04
N GLY A 135 -5.72 -8.85 18.04
CA GLY A 135 -7.06 -8.52 18.53
C GLY A 135 -7.17 -7.08 19.06
N ALA A 136 -6.16 -6.61 19.79
CA ALA A 136 -6.10 -5.23 20.26
C ALA A 136 -6.01 -4.20 19.11
N GLY A 137 -5.37 -4.57 18.00
CA GLY A 137 -5.27 -3.75 16.78
C GLY A 137 -6.49 -3.80 15.86
N PHE A 138 -7.42 -4.72 16.09
CA PHE A 138 -8.53 -5.02 15.16
C PHE A 138 -9.38 -3.79 14.79
N TYR A 139 -9.66 -2.90 15.75
CA TYR A 139 -10.40 -1.68 15.46
C TYR A 139 -9.70 -0.80 14.43
N PHE A 140 -8.39 -0.68 14.50
CA PHE A 140 -7.60 0.09 13.54
C PHE A 140 -7.60 -0.55 12.16
N ASP A 141 -7.51 -1.87 12.07
CA ASP A 141 -7.60 -2.61 10.81
C ASP A 141 -9.00 -2.50 10.19
N LEU A 142 -10.06 -2.47 11.03
CA LEU A 142 -11.43 -2.27 10.58
C LEU A 142 -11.60 -0.89 9.93
N VAL A 143 -11.13 0.18 10.59
CA VAL A 143 -11.16 1.54 10.05
C VAL A 143 -10.35 1.61 8.75
N HIS A 144 -9.16 1.00 8.72
CA HIS A 144 -8.28 0.96 7.56
C HIS A 144 -8.95 0.23 6.38
N GLY A 145 -9.54 -0.95 6.60
CA GLY A 145 -10.21 -1.71 5.55
C GLY A 145 -11.42 -0.97 4.99
N ILE A 146 -12.30 -0.43 5.86
CA ILE A 146 -13.50 0.30 5.43
C ILE A 146 -13.09 1.56 4.66
N SER A 147 -12.16 2.37 5.18
CA SER A 147 -11.70 3.57 4.49
C SER A 147 -11.08 3.25 3.13
N ASN A 148 -10.27 2.20 3.05
CA ASN A 148 -9.66 1.72 1.80
C ASN A 148 -10.70 1.29 0.76
N PHE A 149 -11.85 0.75 1.17
CA PHE A 149 -12.93 0.44 0.24
C PHE A 149 -13.46 1.71 -0.44
N PHE A 150 -13.79 2.74 0.33
CA PHE A 150 -14.32 3.98 -0.22
C PHE A 150 -13.27 4.77 -1.00
N LEU A 151 -12.05 4.91 -0.48
CA LEU A 151 -10.95 5.56 -1.17
C LEU A 151 -10.53 4.79 -2.44
N GLY A 152 -10.74 3.48 -2.47
CA GLY A 152 -10.45 2.61 -3.61
C GLY A 152 -11.18 2.98 -4.89
N PHE A 153 -12.32 3.67 -4.82
CA PHE A 153 -13.01 4.17 -6.02
C PHE A 153 -12.18 5.22 -6.79
N ALA A 154 -11.21 5.88 -6.14
CA ALA A 154 -10.27 6.78 -6.80
C ALA A 154 -9.21 6.06 -7.66
N ILE A 155 -9.04 4.73 -7.52
CA ILE A 155 -8.01 3.97 -8.24
C ILE A 155 -8.19 4.08 -9.76
N CYS A 156 -9.40 3.87 -10.26
CA CYS A 156 -9.65 3.91 -11.71
C CYS A 156 -9.41 5.29 -12.35
N PRO A 157 -9.89 6.40 -11.76
CA PRO A 157 -9.50 7.75 -12.19
C PRO A 157 -7.99 7.97 -12.20
N ILE A 158 -7.28 7.58 -11.13
CA ILE A 158 -5.82 7.72 -11.05
C ILE A 158 -5.13 6.89 -12.15
N ILE A 159 -5.57 5.66 -12.41
CA ILE A 159 -5.05 4.82 -13.50
C ILE A 159 -5.22 5.54 -14.84
N LYS A 160 -6.35 6.21 -15.09
CA LYS A 160 -6.58 6.97 -16.32
C LYS A 160 -5.54 8.08 -16.48
N VAL A 161 -5.37 8.92 -15.47
CA VAL A 161 -4.36 9.99 -15.46
C VAL A 161 -2.95 9.45 -15.67
N LEU A 162 -2.56 8.39 -14.93
CA LEU A 162 -1.23 7.79 -15.06
C LEU A 162 -0.95 7.22 -16.46
N LYS A 163 -1.97 6.75 -17.18
CA LYS A 163 -1.84 6.28 -18.57
C LYS A 163 -1.64 7.41 -19.57
N GLU A 164 -2.26 8.56 -19.33
CA GLU A 164 -2.11 9.75 -20.19
C GLU A 164 -0.72 10.38 -20.08
N ILE A 165 -0.07 10.26 -18.91
CA ILE A 165 1.26 10.83 -18.65
C ILE A 165 2.40 9.86 -19.03
N LYS A 166 2.12 8.56 -19.15
CA LYS A 166 3.11 7.51 -19.44
C LYS A 166 3.68 7.62 -20.84
#